data_515a7ef172a72c39790a7d1e185a52ef
#
_entry.id   515a7ef172a72c39790a7d1e185a52ef
#
_cell.length_a   1.000
_cell.length_b   1.000
_cell.length_c   1.000
_cell.angle_alpha   90.00
_cell.angle_beta   90.00
_cell.angle_gamma   90.00
#
_symmetry.space_group_name_H-M   'P 1'
#
loop_
_entity.id
_entity.type
_entity.pdbx_description
1 polymer ?
#
loop_
_entity_poly.entity_id
_entity_poly.type
_entity_poly.pdbx_seq_one_letter_code
_entity_poly.pdbx_strand_id
1 'polypeptide(L)'
;MVTLKEIAEMCNVSVTTVSNILNGKARAGEETKRRVLEVVKETGYQPNYIAQGLRNSKTRTIGIIAEDIAQFTTPGIIEGIMEYCESKGYRTIVRNLRLYARWKDKWYNNDDAYHSILDPVLQELLSVKVDGIIYIAGHARIVQAFPQDFSLPAVMAYAYSDSPDIPSVGIDDEKSAYELVKYLLDMGHRRIGIIGGLSSNIHTQKRLLGYQKALFDAKILYEPALVRYGDFERETGYREAKTLIDAGVSAIFCMTDRSAGGVYDYLEEVGLEVAKDISVVGFDNQDIAAYFRPGLTTTRLPLSEVGYAAAETLLSMIEESAEEREKRPQNIERLIPCEFQLRKSVGKWNVKQ
;
A
#
# COMPACT_ATOMS: atom_id res chain seq x y z
N MET A 1 9.47 29.10 -28.56
CA MET A 1 8.82 29.02 -27.22
C MET A 1 9.32 30.22 -26.44
N VAL A 2 8.43 31.09 -25.97
CA VAL A 2 8.81 32.31 -25.25
C VAL A 2 9.50 31.96 -23.93
N THR A 3 10.57 32.66 -23.59
CA THR A 3 11.36 32.44 -22.38
C THR A 3 10.99 33.43 -21.28
N LEU A 4 11.34 33.14 -20.03
CA LEU A 4 11.13 34.04 -18.89
C LEU A 4 11.84 35.39 -19.09
N LYS A 5 12.98 35.38 -19.83
CA LYS A 5 13.75 36.60 -20.15
C LYS A 5 12.99 37.49 -21.14
N GLU A 6 12.41 36.91 -22.19
CA GLU A 6 11.59 37.65 -23.15
C GLU A 6 10.35 38.27 -22.52
N ILE A 7 9.68 37.55 -21.60
CA ILE A 7 8.56 38.11 -20.83
C ILE A 7 9.01 39.30 -19.98
N ALA A 8 10.17 39.19 -19.34
CA ALA A 8 10.73 40.26 -18.53
C ALA A 8 11.02 41.52 -19.38
N GLU A 9 11.56 41.31 -20.59
CA GLU A 9 11.80 42.38 -21.56
C GLU A 9 10.48 43.01 -22.04
N MET A 10 9.46 42.21 -22.42
CA MET A 10 8.12 42.68 -22.82
C MET A 10 7.43 43.51 -21.73
N CYS A 11 7.65 43.15 -20.48
CA CYS A 11 7.05 43.83 -19.34
C CYS A 11 7.95 44.95 -18.76
N ASN A 12 9.14 45.19 -19.29
CA ASN A 12 10.13 46.11 -18.77
C ASN A 12 10.37 45.94 -17.26
N VAL A 13 10.58 44.68 -16.83
CA VAL A 13 10.89 44.32 -15.45
C VAL A 13 12.04 43.33 -15.41
N SER A 14 12.59 43.08 -14.22
CA SER A 14 13.63 42.05 -14.07
C SER A 14 13.06 40.64 -14.21
N VAL A 15 13.88 39.70 -14.68
CA VAL A 15 13.53 38.27 -14.71
C VAL A 15 13.10 37.78 -13.32
N THR A 16 13.75 38.28 -12.27
CA THR A 16 13.41 37.98 -10.87
C THR A 16 12.00 38.47 -10.51
N THR A 17 11.61 39.66 -11.00
CA THR A 17 10.26 40.20 -10.77
C THR A 17 9.20 39.33 -11.43
N VAL A 18 9.39 38.91 -12.68
CA VAL A 18 8.46 37.98 -13.36
C VAL A 18 8.38 36.68 -12.61
N SER A 19 9.52 36.07 -12.26
CA SER A 19 9.56 34.83 -11.49
C SER A 19 8.82 34.94 -10.17
N ASN A 20 9.00 36.02 -9.41
CA ASN A 20 8.32 36.23 -8.14
C ASN A 20 6.80 36.42 -8.31
N ILE A 21 6.34 37.10 -9.36
CA ILE A 21 4.92 37.29 -9.66
C ILE A 21 4.29 35.94 -9.97
N LEU A 22 4.92 35.13 -10.83
CA LEU A 22 4.42 33.80 -11.18
C LEU A 22 4.37 32.82 -9.99
N ASN A 23 5.27 33.02 -9.04
CA ASN A 23 5.32 32.20 -7.81
C ASN A 23 4.49 32.75 -6.63
N GLY A 24 3.70 33.81 -6.85
CA GLY A 24 2.88 34.41 -5.78
C GLY A 24 3.69 35.12 -4.67
N LYS A 25 5.02 35.32 -4.85
CA LYS A 25 5.93 35.87 -3.85
C LYS A 25 6.20 37.39 -4.04
N ALA A 26 5.54 38.04 -4.99
CA ALA A 26 5.89 39.39 -5.40
C ALA A 26 5.36 40.47 -4.45
N ARG A 27 6.26 41.36 -4.03
CA ARG A 27 5.95 42.71 -3.54
C ARG A 27 5.86 43.70 -4.69
N ALA A 28 5.40 43.28 -5.88
CA ALA A 28 5.21 44.16 -7.03
C ALA A 28 3.88 44.89 -6.94
N GLY A 29 3.81 46.13 -7.47
CA GLY A 29 2.54 46.85 -7.55
C GLY A 29 1.52 46.11 -8.43
N GLU A 30 0.24 46.25 -8.14
CA GLU A 30 -0.86 45.54 -8.81
C GLU A 30 -0.87 45.71 -10.33
N GLU A 31 -0.49 46.88 -10.83
CA GLU A 31 -0.38 47.15 -12.28
C GLU A 31 0.72 46.31 -12.95
N THR A 32 1.88 46.20 -12.30
CA THR A 32 2.99 45.37 -12.80
C THR A 32 2.60 43.90 -12.81
N LYS A 33 1.89 43.45 -11.77
CA LYS A 33 1.39 42.11 -11.64
C LYS A 33 0.41 41.75 -12.75
N ARG A 34 -0.57 42.65 -12.99
CA ARG A 34 -1.57 42.48 -14.05
C ARG A 34 -0.89 42.38 -15.42
N ARG A 35 0.04 43.32 -15.75
CA ARG A 35 0.76 43.35 -17.03
C ARG A 35 1.55 42.05 -17.27
N VAL A 36 2.28 41.57 -16.29
CA VAL A 36 3.03 40.30 -16.41
C VAL A 36 2.09 39.14 -16.66
N LEU A 37 0.97 39.02 -15.93
CA LEU A 37 0.01 37.94 -16.11
C LEU A 37 -0.71 37.98 -17.47
N GLU A 38 -0.99 39.20 -18.00
CA GLU A 38 -1.52 39.39 -19.34
C GLU A 38 -0.55 38.90 -20.42
N VAL A 39 0.73 39.33 -20.37
CA VAL A 39 1.75 38.88 -21.32
C VAL A 39 2.00 37.39 -21.25
N VAL A 40 2.00 36.81 -20.07
CA VAL A 40 2.09 35.34 -19.88
C VAL A 40 0.93 34.62 -20.55
N LYS A 41 -0.30 35.14 -20.40
CA LYS A 41 -1.52 34.58 -21.03
C LYS A 41 -1.48 34.73 -22.56
N GLU A 42 -1.09 35.88 -23.07
CA GLU A 42 -1.01 36.17 -24.52
C GLU A 42 0.06 35.32 -25.22
N THR A 43 1.21 35.15 -24.57
CA THR A 43 2.34 34.40 -25.13
C THR A 43 2.20 32.89 -24.95
N GLY A 44 1.24 32.41 -24.15
CA GLY A 44 1.10 31.00 -23.79
C GLY A 44 2.31 30.44 -23.00
N TYR A 45 3.06 31.33 -22.35
CA TYR A 45 4.23 30.94 -21.60
C TYR A 45 3.84 30.02 -20.46
N GLN A 46 4.47 28.83 -20.40
CA GLN A 46 4.37 27.92 -19.28
C GLN A 46 5.70 27.91 -18.52
N PRO A 47 5.67 28.12 -17.19
CA PRO A 47 6.88 28.04 -16.39
C PRO A 47 7.50 26.64 -16.54
N ASN A 48 8.78 26.60 -16.89
CA ASN A 48 9.50 25.31 -16.85
C ASN A 48 9.89 25.02 -15.40
N TYR A 49 9.08 24.18 -14.77
CA TYR A 49 9.25 23.79 -13.37
C TYR A 49 10.56 23.05 -13.11
N ILE A 50 11.10 22.33 -14.11
CA ILE A 50 12.43 21.70 -14.01
C ILE A 50 13.52 22.75 -13.90
N ALA A 51 13.44 23.82 -14.72
CA ALA A 51 14.38 24.93 -14.64
C ALA A 51 14.27 25.76 -13.34
N GLN A 52 13.08 25.83 -12.75
CA GLN A 52 12.87 26.44 -11.42
C GLN A 52 13.44 25.58 -10.30
N GLY A 53 13.25 24.26 -10.32
CA GLY A 53 13.81 23.31 -9.36
C GLY A 53 15.34 23.34 -9.33
N LEU A 54 15.98 23.50 -10.50
CA LEU A 54 17.43 23.62 -10.61
C LEU A 54 18.01 24.84 -9.86
N ARG A 55 17.23 25.92 -9.69
CA ARG A 55 17.65 27.12 -8.92
C ARG A 55 17.47 26.93 -7.40
N ASN A 56 16.52 26.13 -6.98
CA ASN A 56 16.11 26.01 -5.58
C ASN A 56 16.60 24.71 -4.90
N SER A 57 17.40 23.90 -5.57
CA SER A 57 17.88 22.56 -5.12
C SER A 57 16.75 21.53 -4.82
N LYS A 58 15.48 21.91 -4.90
CA LYS A 58 14.31 21.03 -4.70
C LYS A 58 13.28 21.25 -5.80
N THR A 59 12.81 20.17 -6.41
CA THR A 59 11.83 20.21 -7.51
C THR A 59 10.38 20.14 -7.01
N ARG A 60 10.19 19.83 -5.74
CA ARG A 60 8.89 19.51 -5.13
C ARG A 60 8.14 18.45 -5.94
N THR A 61 8.86 17.42 -6.34
CA THR A 61 8.32 16.31 -7.12
C THR A 61 8.73 14.99 -6.48
N ILE A 62 7.76 14.13 -6.23
CA ILE A 62 7.96 12.78 -5.68
C ILE A 62 7.74 11.75 -6.79
N GLY A 63 8.67 10.80 -6.90
CA GLY A 63 8.52 9.63 -7.74
C GLY A 63 7.75 8.53 -7.02
N ILE A 64 6.75 7.96 -7.66
CA ILE A 64 6.02 6.79 -7.18
C ILE A 64 6.28 5.65 -8.16
N ILE A 65 6.88 4.57 -7.68
CA ILE A 65 7.08 3.34 -8.45
C ILE A 65 6.10 2.30 -7.93
N ALA A 66 5.17 1.88 -8.78
CA ALA A 66 4.21 0.83 -8.47
C ALA A 66 4.53 -0.44 -9.27
N GLU A 67 4.54 -1.59 -8.62
CA GLU A 67 4.75 -2.88 -9.29
C GLU A 67 3.64 -3.19 -10.30
N ASP A 68 2.41 -2.97 -9.89
CA ASP A 68 1.24 -3.07 -10.77
C ASP A 68 0.07 -2.23 -10.24
N ILE A 69 -0.34 -1.21 -10.99
CA ILE A 69 -1.46 -0.34 -10.60
C ILE A 69 -2.80 -1.11 -10.61
N ALA A 70 -2.90 -2.21 -11.37
CA ALA A 70 -4.12 -3.01 -11.43
C ALA A 70 -4.34 -3.92 -10.21
N GLN A 71 -3.35 -4.09 -9.33
CA GLN A 71 -3.51 -4.77 -8.05
C GLN A 71 -4.45 -3.96 -7.14
N PHE A 72 -5.39 -4.63 -6.48
CA PHE A 72 -6.45 -3.95 -5.70
C PHE A 72 -5.90 -3.08 -4.56
N THR A 73 -4.72 -3.38 -4.03
CA THR A 73 -4.05 -2.61 -2.97
C THR A 73 -3.44 -1.30 -3.45
N THR A 74 -2.93 -1.28 -4.67
CA THR A 74 -2.11 -0.18 -5.20
C THR A 74 -2.87 1.14 -5.39
N PRO A 75 -4.10 1.19 -5.95
CA PRO A 75 -4.81 2.44 -6.16
C PRO A 75 -5.06 3.23 -4.87
N GLY A 76 -5.48 2.55 -3.80
CA GLY A 76 -5.72 3.20 -2.51
C GLY A 76 -4.44 3.78 -1.90
N ILE A 77 -3.31 3.09 -2.03
CA ILE A 77 -2.02 3.57 -1.55
C ILE A 77 -1.56 4.81 -2.35
N ILE A 78 -1.69 4.78 -3.68
CA ILE A 78 -1.36 5.94 -4.54
C ILE A 78 -2.20 7.15 -4.16
N GLU A 79 -3.51 6.97 -3.94
CA GLU A 79 -4.42 8.04 -3.54
C GLU A 79 -3.96 8.73 -2.25
N GLY A 80 -3.65 7.94 -1.21
CA GLY A 80 -3.14 8.48 0.06
C GLY A 80 -1.80 9.22 -0.07
N ILE A 81 -0.89 8.72 -0.94
CA ILE A 81 0.37 9.42 -1.23
C ILE A 81 0.08 10.76 -1.91
N MET A 82 -0.80 10.78 -2.90
CA MET A 82 -1.12 12.00 -3.67
C MET A 82 -1.80 13.03 -2.79
N GLU A 83 -2.76 12.63 -1.96
CA GLU A 83 -3.44 13.51 -1.00
C GLU A 83 -2.44 14.23 -0.08
N TYR A 84 -1.52 13.49 0.54
CA TYR A 84 -0.52 14.11 1.42
C TYR A 84 0.44 15.02 0.64
N CYS A 85 0.95 14.56 -0.50
CA CYS A 85 1.85 15.34 -1.34
C CYS A 85 1.22 16.68 -1.78
N GLU A 86 -0.04 16.65 -2.24
CA GLU A 86 -0.78 17.85 -2.63
C GLU A 86 -0.95 18.82 -1.47
N SER A 87 -1.30 18.32 -0.28
CA SER A 87 -1.45 19.15 0.93
C SER A 87 -0.19 19.90 1.30
N LYS A 88 0.98 19.37 0.92
CA LYS A 88 2.32 19.96 1.14
C LYS A 88 2.88 20.69 -0.09
N GLY A 89 2.11 20.79 -1.17
CA GLY A 89 2.52 21.46 -2.41
C GLY A 89 3.58 20.69 -3.20
N TYR A 90 3.63 19.36 -3.05
CA TYR A 90 4.43 18.45 -3.87
C TYR A 90 3.59 17.87 -5.01
N ARG A 91 4.24 17.61 -6.15
CA ARG A 91 3.67 16.89 -7.29
C ARG A 91 4.15 15.45 -7.28
N THR A 92 3.42 14.57 -7.94
CA THR A 92 3.78 13.16 -8.05
C THR A 92 3.97 12.77 -9.51
N ILE A 93 4.92 11.85 -9.75
CA ILE A 93 5.12 11.15 -11.02
C ILE A 93 4.97 9.68 -10.72
N VAL A 94 3.95 9.04 -11.30
CA VAL A 94 3.67 7.61 -11.10
C VAL A 94 4.23 6.80 -12.25
N ARG A 95 5.01 5.77 -11.93
CA ARG A 95 5.54 4.79 -12.90
C ARG A 95 5.04 3.40 -12.53
N ASN A 96 4.44 2.72 -13.50
CA ASN A 96 3.91 1.36 -13.35
C ASN A 96 4.86 0.36 -14.02
N LEU A 97 5.44 -0.57 -13.26
CA LEU A 97 6.34 -1.60 -13.77
C LEU A 97 5.58 -2.70 -14.51
N ARG A 98 4.29 -2.91 -14.21
CA ARG A 98 3.42 -3.94 -14.81
C ARG A 98 3.98 -5.36 -14.64
N LEU A 99 4.56 -5.67 -13.48
CA LEU A 99 5.27 -6.93 -13.26
C LEU A 99 4.33 -8.12 -13.31
N TYR A 100 3.17 -8.05 -12.65
CA TYR A 100 2.17 -9.10 -12.68
C TYR A 100 1.56 -9.30 -14.08
N ALA A 101 1.29 -8.20 -14.80
CA ALA A 101 0.78 -8.27 -16.16
C ALA A 101 1.79 -8.94 -17.12
N ARG A 102 3.09 -8.81 -16.86
CA ARG A 102 4.17 -9.39 -17.69
C ARG A 102 4.42 -10.87 -17.38
N TRP A 103 4.50 -11.20 -16.09
CA TRP A 103 5.08 -12.48 -15.65
C TRP A 103 4.23 -13.24 -14.64
N LYS A 104 3.06 -12.73 -14.26
CA LYS A 104 2.29 -13.23 -13.13
C LYS A 104 3.20 -13.24 -11.88
N ASP A 105 3.25 -14.36 -11.14
CA ASP A 105 4.10 -14.48 -9.95
C ASP A 105 5.52 -15.03 -10.25
N LYS A 106 5.86 -15.28 -11.51
CA LYS A 106 7.14 -15.90 -11.89
C LYS A 106 8.37 -15.01 -11.68
N TRP A 107 8.17 -13.71 -11.51
CA TRP A 107 9.26 -12.75 -11.37
C TRP A 107 9.79 -12.63 -9.94
N TYR A 108 9.07 -13.09 -8.94
CA TYR A 108 9.41 -12.96 -7.51
C TYR A 108 10.80 -13.50 -7.12
N ASN A 109 11.36 -14.42 -7.89
CA ASN A 109 12.69 -15.02 -7.67
C ASN A 109 13.62 -14.81 -8.86
N ASN A 110 13.44 -13.76 -9.64
CA ASN A 110 14.26 -13.45 -10.80
C ASN A 110 14.69 -11.98 -10.77
N ASP A 111 15.74 -11.70 -10.00
CA ASP A 111 16.24 -10.35 -9.79
C ASP A 111 16.71 -9.68 -11.08
N ASP A 112 17.36 -10.40 -11.99
CA ASP A 112 17.81 -9.86 -13.28
C ASP A 112 16.64 -9.38 -14.13
N ALA A 113 15.56 -10.17 -14.21
CA ALA A 113 14.35 -9.79 -14.94
C ALA A 113 13.69 -8.57 -14.29
N TYR A 114 13.63 -8.54 -12.98
CA TYR A 114 13.07 -7.43 -12.21
C TYR A 114 13.85 -6.13 -12.43
N HIS A 115 15.17 -6.15 -12.25
CA HIS A 115 16.04 -4.99 -12.43
C HIS A 115 16.06 -4.51 -13.88
N SER A 116 15.92 -5.39 -14.89
CA SER A 116 15.80 -4.96 -16.28
C SER A 116 14.62 -4.01 -16.56
N ILE A 117 13.57 -4.04 -15.71
CA ILE A 117 12.41 -3.15 -15.81
C ILE A 117 12.52 -1.98 -14.82
N LEU A 118 13.00 -2.23 -13.61
CA LEU A 118 13.09 -1.22 -12.55
C LEU A 118 14.17 -0.16 -12.84
N ASP A 119 15.38 -0.58 -13.23
CA ASP A 119 16.52 0.32 -13.35
C ASP A 119 16.30 1.46 -14.38
N PRO A 120 15.74 1.21 -15.57
CA PRO A 120 15.38 2.29 -16.48
C PRO A 120 14.37 3.29 -15.89
N VAL A 121 13.39 2.80 -15.11
CA VAL A 121 12.39 3.66 -14.45
C VAL A 121 13.05 4.50 -13.37
N LEU A 122 13.93 3.91 -12.57
CA LEU A 122 14.70 4.62 -11.55
C LEU A 122 15.54 5.72 -12.18
N GLN A 123 16.29 5.42 -13.26
CA GLN A 123 17.09 6.40 -13.99
C GLN A 123 16.25 7.53 -14.58
N GLU A 124 15.05 7.23 -15.08
CA GLU A 124 14.14 8.27 -15.57
C GLU A 124 13.72 9.22 -14.45
N LEU A 125 13.31 8.72 -13.28
CA LEU A 125 12.93 9.54 -12.13
C LEU A 125 14.11 10.38 -11.62
N LEU A 126 15.31 9.83 -11.59
CA LEU A 126 16.53 10.55 -11.22
C LEU A 126 16.85 11.65 -12.24
N SER A 127 16.63 11.41 -13.54
CA SER A 127 16.90 12.39 -14.60
C SER A 127 15.98 13.61 -14.51
N VAL A 128 14.73 13.45 -14.07
CA VAL A 128 13.79 14.55 -13.82
C VAL A 128 13.95 15.15 -12.41
N LYS A 129 14.95 14.67 -11.66
CA LYS A 129 15.33 15.18 -10.33
C LYS A 129 14.19 15.20 -9.33
N VAL A 130 13.53 14.06 -9.15
CA VAL A 130 12.58 13.91 -8.04
C VAL A 130 13.31 14.11 -6.69
N ASP A 131 12.61 14.65 -5.69
CA ASP A 131 13.20 14.93 -4.37
C ASP A 131 13.22 13.66 -3.48
N GLY A 132 12.45 12.64 -3.84
CA GLY A 132 12.37 11.35 -3.16
C GLY A 132 11.52 10.35 -3.93
N ILE A 133 11.56 9.09 -3.51
CA ILE A 133 10.85 7.99 -4.18
C ILE A 133 10.06 7.17 -3.16
N ILE A 134 8.82 6.82 -3.51
CA ILE A 134 8.02 5.82 -2.81
C ILE A 134 7.87 4.61 -3.72
N TYR A 135 8.27 3.45 -3.23
CA TYR A 135 8.08 2.18 -3.92
C TYR A 135 6.88 1.43 -3.34
N ILE A 136 5.95 1.00 -4.19
CA ILE A 136 4.73 0.28 -3.79
C ILE A 136 4.80 -1.14 -4.32
N ALA A 137 4.78 -2.14 -3.43
CA ALA A 137 4.64 -3.53 -3.82
C ALA A 137 3.17 -3.97 -3.89
N GLY A 138 2.90 -4.94 -4.74
CA GLY A 138 1.59 -5.59 -4.80
C GLY A 138 1.33 -6.55 -3.64
N HIS A 139 2.41 -7.12 -3.08
CA HIS A 139 2.40 -8.03 -1.94
C HIS A 139 3.58 -7.76 -1.02
N ALA A 140 3.37 -7.81 0.29
CA ALA A 140 4.45 -7.61 1.26
C ALA A 140 5.54 -8.67 1.10
N ARG A 141 6.72 -8.20 0.79
CA ARG A 141 7.97 -8.96 0.73
C ARG A 141 9.16 -8.03 0.91
N ILE A 142 10.33 -8.60 1.14
CA ILE A 142 11.58 -7.84 1.09
C ILE A 142 11.91 -7.59 -0.39
N VAL A 143 12.14 -6.33 -0.75
CA VAL A 143 12.40 -5.90 -2.12
C VAL A 143 13.73 -5.17 -2.17
N GLN A 144 14.63 -5.63 -3.03
CA GLN A 144 15.88 -4.95 -3.37
C GLN A 144 15.64 -3.93 -4.48
N ALA A 145 14.90 -2.85 -4.15
CA ALA A 145 14.51 -1.86 -5.14
C ALA A 145 15.58 -0.81 -5.45
N PHE A 146 16.51 -0.61 -4.52
CA PHE A 146 17.48 0.48 -4.60
C PHE A 146 18.91 -0.03 -4.43
N PRO A 147 19.90 0.56 -5.15
CA PRO A 147 21.32 0.27 -4.93
C PRO A 147 21.74 0.54 -3.47
N GLN A 148 22.78 -0.14 -2.99
CA GLN A 148 23.27 0.02 -1.61
C GLN A 148 23.76 1.44 -1.29
N ASP A 149 24.22 2.18 -2.30
CA ASP A 149 24.69 3.57 -2.20
C ASP A 149 23.61 4.61 -2.58
N PHE A 150 22.35 4.19 -2.59
CA PHE A 150 21.23 5.06 -2.96
C PHE A 150 21.07 6.21 -1.95
N SER A 151 21.34 7.43 -2.41
CA SER A 151 21.41 8.61 -1.54
C SER A 151 20.13 9.44 -1.48
N LEU A 152 19.22 9.25 -2.45
CA LEU A 152 17.94 9.95 -2.45
C LEU A 152 17.00 9.37 -1.40
N PRO A 153 16.26 10.19 -0.62
CA PRO A 153 15.25 9.69 0.29
C PRO A 153 14.27 8.73 -0.40
N ALA A 154 14.07 7.56 0.20
CA ALA A 154 13.17 6.54 -0.30
C ALA A 154 12.37 5.88 0.83
N VAL A 155 11.15 5.43 0.53
CA VAL A 155 10.26 4.72 1.46
C VAL A 155 9.61 3.55 0.73
N MET A 156 9.49 2.42 1.40
CA MET A 156 8.73 1.26 0.93
C MET A 156 7.30 1.35 1.46
N ALA A 157 6.32 1.29 0.57
CA ALA A 157 4.90 1.20 0.93
C ALA A 157 4.37 -0.20 0.59
N TYR A 158 3.76 -0.85 1.57
CA TYR A 158 3.26 -2.23 1.45
C TYR A 158 4.35 -3.24 1.06
N ALA A 159 5.59 -2.92 1.42
CA ALA A 159 6.81 -3.71 1.16
C ALA A 159 7.84 -3.47 2.26
N TYR A 160 8.87 -4.30 2.29
CA TYR A 160 10.03 -4.19 3.16
C TYR A 160 11.29 -3.99 2.33
N SER A 161 12.22 -3.19 2.85
CA SER A 161 13.55 -3.02 2.25
C SER A 161 14.54 -4.00 2.86
N ASP A 162 15.53 -4.41 2.10
CA ASP A 162 16.75 -5.05 2.59
C ASP A 162 17.77 -4.02 3.13
N SER A 163 17.60 -2.74 2.81
CA SER A 163 18.41 -1.64 3.35
C SER A 163 17.84 -1.14 4.67
N PRO A 164 18.66 -1.10 5.76
CA PRO A 164 18.20 -0.63 7.05
C PRO A 164 17.85 0.87 7.07
N ASP A 165 18.34 1.64 6.12
CA ASP A 165 18.14 3.10 6.05
C ASP A 165 16.85 3.50 5.32
N ILE A 166 16.18 2.54 4.68
CA ILE A 166 14.94 2.79 3.93
C ILE A 166 13.74 2.32 4.76
N PRO A 167 12.94 3.26 5.30
CA PRO A 167 11.76 2.92 6.08
C PRO A 167 10.72 2.13 5.28
N SER A 168 9.97 1.29 5.99
CA SER A 168 8.85 0.52 5.46
C SER A 168 7.55 0.95 6.14
N VAL A 169 6.49 1.15 5.36
CA VAL A 169 5.14 1.43 5.85
C VAL A 169 4.21 0.34 5.34
N GLY A 170 3.57 -0.35 6.24
CA GLY A 170 2.68 -1.48 5.93
C GLY A 170 1.49 -1.54 6.86
N ILE A 171 0.80 -2.68 6.85
CA ILE A 171 -0.36 -2.95 7.70
C ILE A 171 0.03 -3.84 8.89
N ASP A 172 -0.72 -3.73 9.99
CA ASP A 172 -0.55 -4.60 11.16
C ASP A 172 -1.32 -5.91 10.98
N ASP A 173 -0.76 -6.81 10.17
CA ASP A 173 -1.35 -8.13 9.88
C ASP A 173 -1.52 -8.99 11.12
N GLU A 174 -0.51 -9.01 12.02
CA GLU A 174 -0.51 -9.86 13.21
C GLU A 174 -1.64 -9.46 14.16
N LYS A 175 -1.71 -8.18 14.51
CA LYS A 175 -2.73 -7.67 15.40
C LYS A 175 -4.13 -7.85 14.81
N SER A 176 -4.30 -7.57 13.53
CA SER A 176 -5.58 -7.66 12.84
C SER A 176 -6.09 -9.09 12.77
N ALA A 177 -5.21 -10.05 12.47
CA ALA A 177 -5.56 -11.48 12.49
C ALA A 177 -5.86 -11.96 13.92
N TYR A 178 -5.10 -11.51 14.91
CA TYR A 178 -5.36 -11.80 16.32
C TYR A 178 -6.77 -11.34 16.73
N GLU A 179 -7.14 -10.09 16.45
CA GLU A 179 -8.43 -9.52 16.81
C GLU A 179 -9.60 -10.29 16.14
N LEU A 180 -9.41 -10.66 14.86
CA LEU A 180 -10.41 -11.41 14.10
C LEU A 180 -10.60 -12.82 14.65
N VAL A 181 -9.52 -13.54 14.98
CA VAL A 181 -9.58 -14.88 15.58
C VAL A 181 -10.13 -14.82 17.01
N LYS A 182 -9.71 -13.80 17.79
CA LYS A 182 -10.28 -13.56 19.11
C LYS A 182 -11.79 -13.37 19.05
N TYR A 183 -12.31 -12.65 18.07
CA TYR A 183 -13.75 -12.52 17.87
C TYR A 183 -14.43 -13.88 17.64
N LEU A 184 -13.86 -14.78 16.82
CA LEU A 184 -14.38 -16.13 16.65
C LEU A 184 -14.38 -16.91 17.97
N LEU A 185 -13.32 -16.79 18.77
CA LEU A 185 -13.22 -17.41 20.08
C LEU A 185 -14.27 -16.87 21.05
N ASP A 186 -14.52 -15.56 21.05
CA ASP A 186 -15.55 -14.91 21.87
C ASP A 186 -16.98 -15.33 21.44
N MET A 187 -17.17 -15.71 20.16
CA MET A 187 -18.41 -16.30 19.64
C MET A 187 -18.58 -17.80 19.98
N GLY A 188 -17.63 -18.39 20.70
CA GLY A 188 -17.67 -19.77 21.19
C GLY A 188 -16.94 -20.81 20.34
N HIS A 189 -16.37 -20.41 19.19
CA HIS A 189 -15.60 -21.32 18.36
C HIS A 189 -14.31 -21.75 19.07
N ARG A 190 -13.94 -23.03 18.97
CA ARG A 190 -12.71 -23.57 19.57
C ARG A 190 -11.86 -24.32 18.56
N ARG A 191 -12.48 -24.85 17.52
CA ARG A 191 -11.81 -25.53 16.40
C ARG A 191 -11.96 -24.67 15.16
N ILE A 192 -10.93 -23.88 14.87
CA ILE A 192 -10.93 -22.84 13.82
C ILE A 192 -9.91 -23.24 12.76
N GLY A 193 -10.35 -23.43 11.52
CA GLY A 193 -9.48 -23.64 10.38
C GLY A 193 -8.96 -22.30 9.80
N ILE A 194 -7.83 -22.32 9.14
CA ILE A 194 -7.27 -21.16 8.47
C ILE A 194 -6.86 -21.51 7.03
N ILE A 195 -7.24 -20.65 6.07
CA ILE A 195 -6.83 -20.75 4.66
C ILE A 195 -6.00 -19.53 4.33
N GLY A 196 -4.69 -19.74 4.15
CA GLY A 196 -3.71 -18.72 3.84
C GLY A 196 -3.27 -18.73 2.36
N GLY A 197 -2.39 -17.80 2.04
CA GLY A 197 -1.66 -17.78 0.78
C GLY A 197 -0.40 -18.63 0.80
N LEU A 198 0.57 -18.27 -0.03
CA LEU A 198 1.88 -18.93 -0.05
C LEU A 198 2.54 -18.84 1.32
N SER A 199 3.12 -19.94 1.81
CA SER A 199 3.77 -19.99 3.12
C SER A 199 4.98 -19.05 3.25
N SER A 200 5.61 -18.68 2.14
CA SER A 200 6.71 -17.70 2.08
C SER A 200 6.24 -16.23 2.09
N ASN A 201 4.95 -15.97 1.91
CA ASN A 201 4.42 -14.63 1.87
C ASN A 201 4.37 -14.02 3.29
N ILE A 202 4.85 -12.80 3.46
CA ILE A 202 4.96 -12.12 4.77
C ILE A 202 3.58 -11.89 5.39
N HIS A 203 2.56 -11.53 4.61
CA HIS A 203 1.18 -11.41 5.12
C HIS A 203 0.68 -12.74 5.69
N THR A 204 0.91 -13.85 4.96
CA THR A 204 0.55 -15.20 5.44
C THR A 204 1.21 -15.51 6.77
N GLN A 205 2.52 -15.24 6.89
CA GLN A 205 3.28 -15.51 8.11
C GLN A 205 2.80 -14.66 9.28
N LYS A 206 2.64 -13.35 9.09
CA LYS A 206 2.19 -12.43 10.15
C LYS A 206 0.74 -12.74 10.58
N ARG A 207 -0.18 -13.01 9.64
CA ARG A 207 -1.56 -13.40 9.96
C ARG A 207 -1.62 -14.74 10.69
N LEU A 208 -0.76 -15.69 10.32
CA LEU A 208 -0.63 -16.96 11.04
C LEU A 208 -0.12 -16.75 12.47
N LEU A 209 0.83 -15.86 12.70
CA LEU A 209 1.29 -15.50 14.05
C LEU A 209 0.15 -14.92 14.88
N GLY A 210 -0.66 -14.03 14.35
CA GLY A 210 -1.85 -13.50 15.02
C GLY A 210 -2.85 -14.58 15.40
N TYR A 211 -3.14 -15.51 14.48
CA TYR A 211 -3.98 -16.69 14.75
C TYR A 211 -3.42 -17.55 15.88
N GLN A 212 -2.13 -17.91 15.83
CA GLN A 212 -1.48 -18.73 16.87
C GLN A 212 -1.51 -18.05 18.24
N LYS A 213 -1.27 -16.74 18.30
CA LYS A 213 -1.31 -15.95 19.53
C LYS A 213 -2.72 -15.92 20.14
N ALA A 214 -3.77 -15.77 19.32
CA ALA A 214 -5.14 -15.80 19.80
C ALA A 214 -5.52 -17.18 20.38
N LEU A 215 -5.11 -18.28 19.74
CA LEU A 215 -5.30 -19.63 20.26
C LEU A 215 -4.55 -19.84 21.58
N PHE A 216 -3.29 -19.38 21.65
CA PHE A 216 -2.47 -19.50 22.87
C PHE A 216 -3.11 -18.78 24.06
N ASP A 217 -3.56 -17.54 23.87
CA ASP A 217 -4.22 -16.74 24.91
C ASP A 217 -5.53 -17.40 25.38
N ALA A 218 -6.24 -18.09 24.48
CA ALA A 218 -7.44 -18.88 24.78
C ALA A 218 -7.14 -20.28 25.34
N LYS A 219 -5.85 -20.65 25.51
CA LYS A 219 -5.39 -21.98 25.95
C LYS A 219 -5.85 -23.13 25.06
N ILE A 220 -5.90 -22.87 23.75
CA ILE A 220 -6.23 -23.85 22.72
C ILE A 220 -4.94 -24.31 22.04
N LEU A 221 -4.76 -25.61 21.89
CA LEU A 221 -3.60 -26.16 21.20
C LEU A 221 -3.63 -25.82 19.72
N TYR A 222 -2.50 -25.38 19.20
CA TYR A 222 -2.30 -25.18 17.77
C TYR A 222 -2.25 -26.53 17.04
N GLU A 223 -3.09 -26.70 16.02
CA GLU A 223 -3.14 -27.90 15.19
C GLU A 223 -2.66 -27.55 13.77
N PRO A 224 -1.43 -27.95 13.36
CA PRO A 224 -0.92 -27.65 12.00
C PRO A 224 -1.82 -28.19 10.89
N ALA A 225 -2.57 -29.27 11.13
CA ALA A 225 -3.51 -29.85 10.16
C ALA A 225 -4.68 -28.92 9.80
N LEU A 226 -4.98 -27.93 10.64
CA LEU A 226 -6.03 -26.94 10.40
C LEU A 226 -5.51 -25.70 9.65
N VAL A 227 -4.21 -25.67 9.29
CA VAL A 227 -3.60 -24.61 8.48
C VAL A 227 -3.43 -25.09 7.06
N ARG A 228 -4.12 -24.42 6.13
CA ARG A 228 -4.09 -24.72 4.71
C ARG A 228 -3.43 -23.58 3.95
N TYR A 229 -2.57 -23.88 3.00
CA TYR A 229 -1.84 -22.92 2.20
C TYR A 229 -2.30 -22.97 0.73
N GLY A 230 -2.26 -21.80 0.07
CA GLY A 230 -2.60 -21.69 -1.35
C GLY A 230 -2.06 -20.42 -1.99
N ASP A 231 -2.87 -19.78 -2.81
CA ASP A 231 -2.53 -18.60 -3.62
C ASP A 231 -3.40 -17.38 -3.36
N PHE A 232 -4.17 -17.38 -2.28
CA PHE A 232 -5.19 -16.36 -1.93
C PHE A 232 -6.44 -16.33 -2.82
N GLU A 233 -6.51 -17.17 -3.85
CA GLU A 233 -7.61 -17.17 -4.81
C GLU A 233 -8.83 -17.98 -4.34
N ARG A 234 -9.93 -17.79 -5.05
CA ARG A 234 -11.23 -18.41 -4.74
C ARG A 234 -11.18 -19.94 -4.82
N GLU A 235 -10.48 -20.46 -5.83
CA GLU A 235 -10.31 -21.91 -6.05
C GLU A 235 -9.61 -22.59 -4.90
N THR A 236 -8.62 -21.94 -4.28
CA THR A 236 -7.99 -22.44 -3.07
C THR A 236 -8.98 -22.50 -1.89
N GLY A 237 -9.78 -21.44 -1.70
CA GLY A 237 -10.83 -21.41 -0.68
C GLY A 237 -11.80 -22.58 -0.82
N TYR A 238 -12.30 -22.81 -2.04
CA TYR A 238 -13.21 -23.91 -2.35
C TYR A 238 -12.58 -25.29 -2.06
N ARG A 239 -11.37 -25.54 -2.57
CA ARG A 239 -10.68 -26.83 -2.41
C ARG A 239 -10.37 -27.15 -0.95
N GLU A 240 -9.87 -26.17 -0.19
CA GLU A 240 -9.43 -26.39 1.18
C GLU A 240 -10.59 -26.38 2.20
N ALA A 241 -11.77 -25.81 1.83
CA ALA A 241 -12.97 -25.85 2.65
C ALA A 241 -13.36 -27.29 3.01
N LYS A 242 -13.38 -28.19 2.01
CA LYS A 242 -13.67 -29.61 2.23
C LYS A 242 -12.78 -30.22 3.31
N THR A 243 -11.47 -30.05 3.17
CA THR A 243 -10.49 -30.64 4.10
C THR A 243 -10.71 -30.15 5.55
N LEU A 244 -11.00 -28.86 5.72
CA LEU A 244 -11.22 -28.27 7.04
C LEU A 244 -12.55 -28.73 7.64
N ILE A 245 -13.62 -28.82 6.85
CA ILE A 245 -14.93 -29.29 7.30
C ILE A 245 -14.86 -30.75 7.69
N ASP A 246 -14.20 -31.60 6.89
CA ASP A 246 -13.95 -33.02 7.23
C ASP A 246 -13.13 -33.16 8.52
N ALA A 247 -12.24 -32.18 8.81
CA ALA A 247 -11.51 -32.12 10.08
C ALA A 247 -12.36 -31.60 11.26
N GLY A 248 -13.63 -31.25 11.06
CA GLY A 248 -14.57 -30.87 12.12
C GLY A 248 -14.39 -29.47 12.67
N VAL A 249 -13.95 -28.51 11.83
CA VAL A 249 -13.89 -27.10 12.23
C VAL A 249 -15.30 -26.50 12.35
N SER A 250 -15.48 -25.55 13.25
CA SER A 250 -16.74 -24.78 13.39
C SER A 250 -16.66 -23.39 12.76
N ALA A 251 -15.43 -22.94 12.47
CA ALA A 251 -15.19 -21.68 11.79
C ALA A 251 -13.96 -21.76 10.88
N ILE A 252 -13.94 -20.94 9.84
CA ILE A 252 -12.81 -20.83 8.91
C ILE A 252 -12.41 -19.36 8.80
N PHE A 253 -11.14 -19.09 9.10
CA PHE A 253 -10.50 -17.82 8.81
C PHE A 253 -9.81 -17.89 7.44
N CYS A 254 -10.34 -17.15 6.48
CA CYS A 254 -9.74 -16.99 5.16
C CYS A 254 -8.88 -15.74 5.14
N MET A 255 -7.62 -15.84 4.75
CA MET A 255 -6.70 -14.70 4.73
C MET A 255 -6.98 -13.70 3.59
N THR A 256 -8.01 -13.92 2.77
CA THR A 256 -8.57 -12.96 1.80
C THR A 256 -10.08 -13.17 1.66
N ASP A 257 -10.79 -12.12 1.24
CA ASP A 257 -12.22 -12.21 0.93
C ASP A 257 -12.47 -13.09 -0.31
N ARG A 258 -11.51 -13.16 -1.24
CA ARG A 258 -11.59 -14.06 -2.42
C ARG A 258 -11.62 -15.52 -2.00
N SER A 259 -10.70 -15.94 -1.15
CA SER A 259 -10.70 -17.33 -0.65
C SER A 259 -11.92 -17.62 0.22
N ALA A 260 -12.42 -16.64 0.98
CA ALA A 260 -13.71 -16.78 1.68
C ALA A 260 -14.86 -17.05 0.70
N GLY A 261 -14.87 -16.41 -0.47
CA GLY A 261 -15.84 -16.69 -1.52
C GLY A 261 -15.84 -18.13 -1.98
N GLY A 262 -14.66 -18.76 -2.10
CA GLY A 262 -14.56 -20.18 -2.41
C GLY A 262 -15.13 -21.09 -1.30
N VAL A 263 -14.94 -20.70 -0.04
CA VAL A 263 -15.57 -21.41 1.08
C VAL A 263 -17.10 -21.31 1.00
N TYR A 264 -17.65 -20.13 0.68
CA TYR A 264 -19.10 -19.97 0.49
C TYR A 264 -19.63 -20.87 -0.62
N ASP A 265 -18.95 -20.96 -1.77
CA ASP A 265 -19.36 -21.84 -2.88
C ASP A 265 -19.40 -23.30 -2.45
N TYR A 266 -18.36 -23.76 -1.75
CA TYR A 266 -18.32 -25.14 -1.27
C TYR A 266 -19.44 -25.44 -0.27
N LEU A 267 -19.69 -24.53 0.68
CA LEU A 267 -20.76 -24.70 1.66
C LEU A 267 -22.14 -24.77 0.98
N GLU A 268 -22.40 -23.92 -0.01
CA GLU A 268 -23.63 -23.93 -0.80
C GLU A 268 -23.81 -25.27 -1.52
N GLU A 269 -22.75 -25.77 -2.18
CA GLU A 269 -22.78 -27.03 -2.93
C GLU A 269 -23.12 -28.23 -2.03
N VAL A 270 -22.60 -28.27 -0.80
CA VAL A 270 -22.84 -29.39 0.12
C VAL A 270 -24.05 -29.17 1.05
N GLY A 271 -24.79 -28.08 0.86
CA GLY A 271 -26.01 -27.75 1.61
C GLY A 271 -25.77 -27.31 3.05
N LEU A 272 -24.58 -26.77 3.37
CA LEU A 272 -24.25 -26.16 4.65
C LEU A 272 -24.48 -24.65 4.62
N GLU A 273 -24.96 -24.07 5.71
CA GLU A 273 -25.27 -22.67 5.82
C GLU A 273 -24.17 -21.89 6.56
N VAL A 274 -23.69 -20.80 5.94
CA VAL A 274 -22.73 -19.89 6.59
C VAL A 274 -23.37 -19.25 7.83
N ALA A 275 -22.60 -19.12 8.91
CA ALA A 275 -22.99 -18.65 10.25
C ALA A 275 -23.91 -19.57 11.04
N LYS A 276 -24.46 -20.59 10.44
CA LYS A 276 -25.30 -21.59 11.13
C LYS A 276 -24.54 -22.90 11.35
N ASP A 277 -23.97 -23.45 10.29
CA ASP A 277 -23.21 -24.68 10.33
C ASP A 277 -21.70 -24.40 10.43
N ILE A 278 -21.20 -23.44 9.66
CA ILE A 278 -19.81 -22.98 9.65
C ILE A 278 -19.77 -21.45 9.65
N SER A 279 -19.03 -20.86 10.57
CA SER A 279 -18.72 -19.45 10.54
C SER A 279 -17.53 -19.17 9.61
N VAL A 280 -17.61 -18.09 8.84
CA VAL A 280 -16.54 -17.70 7.89
C VAL A 280 -16.15 -16.26 8.13
N VAL A 281 -14.85 -15.98 8.22
CA VAL A 281 -14.31 -14.64 8.25
C VAL A 281 -13.27 -14.47 7.15
N GLY A 282 -13.22 -13.27 6.57
CA GLY A 282 -12.28 -12.89 5.52
C GLY A 282 -11.22 -11.91 5.98
N PHE A 283 -10.48 -11.38 5.03
CA PHE A 283 -9.51 -10.31 5.17
C PHE A 283 -9.49 -9.51 3.87
N ASP A 284 -9.29 -8.19 3.93
CA ASP A 284 -9.17 -7.17 2.88
C ASP A 284 -10.33 -6.18 2.84
N ASN A 285 -11.57 -6.61 3.11
CA ASN A 285 -12.82 -5.88 2.93
C ASN A 285 -12.96 -5.35 1.48
N GLN A 286 -12.70 -6.23 0.50
CA GLN A 286 -13.02 -5.92 -0.89
C GLN A 286 -14.54 -5.76 -1.06
N ASP A 287 -14.99 -5.04 -2.09
CA ASP A 287 -16.42 -4.77 -2.33
C ASP A 287 -17.28 -6.03 -2.31
N ILE A 288 -16.74 -7.14 -2.80
CA ILE A 288 -17.41 -8.44 -2.83
C ILE A 288 -17.84 -8.92 -1.43
N ALA A 289 -17.11 -8.55 -0.36
CA ALA A 289 -17.42 -8.98 1.01
C ALA A 289 -18.82 -8.55 1.48
N ALA A 290 -19.30 -7.40 0.99
CA ALA A 290 -20.64 -6.89 1.30
C ALA A 290 -21.73 -7.60 0.48
N TYR A 291 -21.38 -8.19 -0.66
CA TYR A 291 -22.34 -8.85 -1.56
C TYR A 291 -22.56 -10.33 -1.26
N PHE A 292 -21.71 -10.97 -0.45
CA PHE A 292 -21.96 -12.33 0.01
C PHE A 292 -23.27 -12.45 0.79
N ARG A 293 -23.83 -13.65 0.84
CA ARG A 293 -25.06 -13.94 1.58
C ARG A 293 -24.87 -15.16 2.48
N PRO A 294 -24.78 -14.92 3.84
CA PRO A 294 -24.77 -13.62 4.55
C PRO A 294 -23.51 -12.79 4.27
N GLY A 295 -23.58 -11.45 4.46
CA GLY A 295 -22.43 -10.55 4.27
C GLY A 295 -21.23 -10.98 5.12
N LEU A 296 -20.02 -10.95 4.54
CA LEU A 296 -18.78 -11.47 5.14
C LEU A 296 -18.21 -10.52 6.19
N THR A 297 -18.02 -10.99 7.41
CA THR A 297 -17.19 -10.34 8.45
C THR A 297 -15.73 -10.43 8.02
N THR A 298 -15.04 -9.30 8.01
CA THR A 298 -13.69 -9.19 7.44
C THR A 298 -12.89 -8.07 8.10
N THR A 299 -11.70 -7.80 7.62
CA THR A 299 -10.83 -6.71 8.08
C THR A 299 -10.53 -5.78 6.92
N ARG A 300 -10.83 -4.46 7.04
CA ARG A 300 -10.52 -3.45 6.04
C ARG A 300 -9.04 -3.09 6.07
N LEU A 301 -8.40 -3.15 4.93
CA LEU A 301 -7.04 -2.66 4.76
C LEU A 301 -7.02 -1.13 4.73
N PRO A 302 -6.15 -0.48 5.53
CA PRO A 302 -6.00 0.98 5.57
C PRO A 302 -5.08 1.47 4.43
N LEU A 303 -5.46 1.22 3.17
CA LEU A 303 -4.55 1.42 2.03
C LEU A 303 -4.22 2.90 1.80
N SER A 304 -5.21 3.79 1.91
CA SER A 304 -4.98 5.24 1.80
C SER A 304 -4.14 5.75 2.95
N GLU A 305 -4.40 5.27 4.16
CA GLU A 305 -3.65 5.60 5.37
C GLU A 305 -2.18 5.13 5.28
N VAL A 306 -1.92 3.97 4.66
CA VAL A 306 -0.55 3.49 4.36
C VAL A 306 0.14 4.43 3.39
N GLY A 307 -0.54 4.83 2.32
CA GLY A 307 -0.01 5.78 1.34
C GLY A 307 0.30 7.15 1.96
N TYR A 308 -0.63 7.67 2.74
CA TYR A 308 -0.48 8.94 3.48
C TYR A 308 0.74 8.87 4.41
N ALA A 309 0.85 7.82 5.21
CA ALA A 309 1.96 7.63 6.14
C ALA A 309 3.31 7.44 5.42
N ALA A 310 3.33 6.80 4.25
CA ALA A 310 4.55 6.67 3.44
C ALA A 310 5.01 8.04 2.91
N ALA A 311 4.09 8.86 2.41
CA ALA A 311 4.40 10.21 1.94
C ALA A 311 4.83 11.12 3.10
N GLU A 312 4.17 11.05 4.26
CA GLU A 312 4.57 11.79 5.46
C GLU A 312 6.00 11.42 5.89
N THR A 313 6.32 10.13 5.94
CA THR A 313 7.66 9.64 6.27
C THR A 313 8.69 10.14 5.26
N LEU A 314 8.42 10.04 3.96
CA LEU A 314 9.32 10.51 2.91
C LEU A 314 9.58 12.01 2.99
N LEU A 315 8.53 12.83 3.13
CA LEU A 315 8.68 14.29 3.19
C LEU A 315 9.43 14.72 4.46
N SER A 316 9.22 14.06 5.59
CA SER A 316 10.05 14.26 6.79
C SER A 316 11.53 14.02 6.50
N MET A 317 11.88 12.90 5.82
CA MET A 317 13.26 12.59 5.44
C MET A 317 13.88 13.61 4.46
N ILE A 318 13.07 14.18 3.57
CA ILE A 318 13.52 15.23 2.64
C ILE A 318 13.85 16.55 3.37
N GLU A 319 13.20 16.80 4.48
CA GLU A 319 13.36 18.01 5.30
C GLU A 319 14.45 17.87 6.37
N GLU A 320 14.89 16.63 6.67
CA GLU A 320 15.95 16.37 7.65
C GLU A 320 17.27 17.07 7.32
N SER A 321 17.91 17.62 8.34
CA SER A 321 19.30 18.08 8.30
C SER A 321 20.27 16.88 8.21
N ALA A 322 21.53 17.13 7.86
CA ALA A 322 22.53 16.08 7.84
C ALA A 322 22.72 15.40 9.20
N GLU A 323 22.67 16.18 10.29
CA GLU A 323 22.79 15.65 11.66
C GLU A 323 21.60 14.78 12.07
N GLU A 324 20.38 15.12 11.66
CA GLU A 324 19.18 14.32 11.94
C GLU A 324 19.22 13.01 11.17
N ARG A 325 19.67 13.04 9.89
CA ARG A 325 19.85 11.84 9.06
C ARG A 325 20.81 10.84 9.69
N GLU A 326 21.95 11.30 10.24
CA GLU A 326 22.92 10.42 10.90
C GLU A 326 22.37 9.80 12.19
N LYS A 327 21.44 10.45 12.85
CA LYS A 327 20.80 9.98 14.10
C LYS A 327 19.52 9.20 13.88
N ARG A 328 19.04 9.10 12.64
CA ARG A 328 17.79 8.40 12.32
C ARG A 328 17.93 6.92 12.67
N PRO A 329 16.96 6.33 13.40
CA PRO A 329 16.94 4.89 13.65
C PRO A 329 16.96 4.11 12.35
N GLN A 330 17.62 2.97 12.35
CA GLN A 330 17.59 2.00 11.25
C GLN A 330 16.39 1.05 11.39
N ASN A 331 16.02 0.37 10.28
CA ASN A 331 14.95 -0.61 10.22
C ASN A 331 13.61 -0.07 10.72
N ILE A 332 13.26 1.17 10.34
CA ILE A 332 11.98 1.76 10.71
C ILE A 332 10.86 1.01 9.98
N GLU A 333 9.99 0.36 10.76
CA GLU A 333 8.76 -0.23 10.30
C GLU A 333 7.58 0.52 10.94
N ARG A 334 6.74 1.14 10.11
CA ARG A 334 5.52 1.81 10.54
C ARG A 334 4.32 0.97 10.13
N LEU A 335 3.63 0.39 11.10
CA LEU A 335 2.46 -0.46 10.88
C LEU A 335 1.18 0.33 11.13
N ILE A 336 0.30 0.34 10.13
CA ILE A 336 -1.00 0.99 10.20
C ILE A 336 -2.04 -0.06 10.60
N PRO A 337 -2.83 0.15 11.67
CA PRO A 337 -3.82 -0.81 12.11
C PRO A 337 -4.95 -0.94 11.09
N CYS A 338 -5.38 -2.18 10.83
CA CYS A 338 -6.56 -2.46 10.02
C CYS A 338 -7.84 -2.28 10.85
N GLU A 339 -8.98 -2.13 10.18
CA GLU A 339 -10.28 -1.92 10.79
C GLU A 339 -11.15 -3.16 10.68
N PHE A 340 -11.68 -3.62 11.81
CA PHE A 340 -12.59 -4.76 11.85
C PHE A 340 -13.98 -4.39 11.29
N GLN A 341 -14.45 -5.16 10.31
CA GLN A 341 -15.75 -4.98 9.65
C GLN A 341 -16.70 -6.11 9.99
N LEU A 342 -17.52 -5.91 11.01
CA LEU A 342 -18.50 -6.88 11.46
C LEU A 342 -19.70 -6.96 10.49
N ARG A 343 -20.03 -8.17 10.03
CA ARG A 343 -21.22 -8.49 9.25
C ARG A 343 -21.91 -9.76 9.83
N LYS A 344 -22.51 -10.57 8.96
CA LYS A 344 -23.42 -11.64 9.40
C LYS A 344 -22.89 -13.07 9.13
N SER A 345 -21.62 -13.23 8.78
CA SER A 345 -21.03 -14.54 8.46
C SER A 345 -20.53 -15.33 9.66
N VAL A 346 -20.72 -14.80 10.86
CA VAL A 346 -20.33 -15.48 12.11
C VAL A 346 -21.54 -15.68 13.01
N GLY A 347 -21.80 -16.92 13.39
CA GLY A 347 -22.84 -17.29 14.35
C GLY A 347 -22.24 -17.64 15.72
N LYS A 348 -23.08 -17.62 16.76
CA LYS A 348 -22.68 -18.15 18.07
C LYS A 348 -22.55 -19.67 18.01
N TRP A 349 -21.41 -20.17 18.46
CA TRP A 349 -21.19 -21.62 18.55
C TRP A 349 -21.40 -22.12 19.96
N ASN A 350 -22.49 -22.86 20.16
CA ASN A 350 -22.71 -23.56 21.40
C ASN A 350 -22.20 -24.98 21.20
N VAL A 351 -21.17 -25.36 21.94
CA VAL A 351 -20.73 -26.76 21.97
C VAL A 351 -21.97 -27.59 22.38
N LYS A 352 -22.56 -28.30 21.41
CA LYS A 352 -23.56 -29.33 21.78
C LYS A 352 -22.83 -30.33 22.67
N GLN A 353 -23.22 -30.38 23.96
CA GLN A 353 -22.72 -31.33 24.94
C GLN A 353 -22.94 -32.76 24.44
#